data_b325509c8b8357b99840445b683219bb
#
_entry.id   b325509c8b8357b99840445b683219bb
#
_cell.length_a   1.000
_cell.length_b   1.000
_cell.length_c   1.000
_cell.angle_alpha   90.00
_cell.angle_beta   90.00
_cell.angle_gamma   90.00
#
_symmetry.space_group_name_H-M   'P 1'
#
loop_
_entity.id
_entity.type
_entity.pdbx_description
1 polymer ?
#
loop_
_entity_poly.entity_id
_entity_poly.type
_entity_poly.pdbx_seq_one_letter_code
_entity_poly.pdbx_strand_id
1 'polypeptide(L)'
;MKNLLKILLLISTLVLVSNAQTAFSKDYYKLNISKQKKYFFDFFSKRIELENKKILKERAFIESLNKNRNLDSKSSEYKKLLVLQKKYKIKKIYNYPQYLERIDIIPTSLALAQAATESGWGKSRFFKEANNIFGHWTYNKKIGMKPLRRAADKKHFIRIFSSLQDSISAYMLNLNRTGAYYEFRLKRKEMRQANKLINGMILSSTMTKYSGIGHDYIKILKSIIRKNKLVNYDISFQDKIKKEQGKK
;
A
#
# COMPACT_ATOMS: atom_id res chain seq x y z
N MET A 1 0.58 65.92 -0.90
CA MET A 1 -0.33 65.03 -1.69
C MET A 1 0.08 63.59 -1.41
N LYS A 2 -0.81 62.85 -0.78
CA LYS A 2 -0.54 61.54 -0.16
C LYS A 2 -0.73 60.44 -1.19
N ASN A 3 0.34 59.69 -1.51
CA ASN A 3 0.24 58.47 -2.31
C ASN A 3 -0.15 57.32 -1.39
N LEU A 4 -1.36 56.81 -1.57
CA LEU A 4 -1.84 55.58 -0.93
C LEU A 4 -1.31 54.38 -1.69
N LEU A 5 -0.34 53.69 -1.10
CA LEU A 5 0.15 52.41 -1.57
C LEU A 5 -0.87 51.33 -1.18
N LYS A 6 -1.64 50.83 -2.13
CA LYS A 6 -2.54 49.70 -1.92
C LYS A 6 -1.71 48.41 -1.95
N ILE A 7 -1.43 47.86 -0.79
CA ILE A 7 -0.89 46.50 -0.64
C ILE A 7 -2.03 45.55 -0.87
N LEU A 8 -2.03 44.87 -2.02
CA LEU A 8 -2.93 43.74 -2.30
C LEU A 8 -2.38 42.54 -1.55
N LEU A 9 -2.98 42.21 -0.41
CA LEU A 9 -2.70 40.95 0.30
C LEU A 9 -3.39 39.81 -0.47
N LEU A 10 -2.63 39.08 -1.29
CA LEU A 10 -3.08 37.82 -1.86
C LEU A 10 -3.08 36.77 -0.72
N ILE A 11 -4.22 36.60 -0.10
CA ILE A 11 -4.45 35.46 0.80
C ILE A 11 -4.60 34.22 -0.09
N SER A 12 -3.52 33.53 -0.33
CA SER A 12 -3.57 32.16 -0.86
C SER A 12 -4.15 31.27 0.22
N THR A 13 -5.46 31.03 0.16
CA THR A 13 -6.11 30.00 0.96
C THR A 13 -5.56 28.64 0.51
N LEU A 14 -4.52 28.20 1.21
CA LEU A 14 -4.05 26.81 1.13
C LEU A 14 -5.18 25.95 1.68
N VAL A 15 -6.02 25.44 0.81
CA VAL A 15 -7.01 24.42 1.18
C VAL A 15 -6.20 23.18 1.54
N LEU A 16 -5.83 23.09 2.82
CA LEU A 16 -5.40 21.85 3.45
C LEU A 16 -6.60 20.90 3.37
N VAL A 17 -6.66 20.14 2.28
CA VAL A 17 -7.54 18.96 2.21
C VAL A 17 -7.05 18.03 3.30
N SER A 18 -7.64 18.15 4.47
CA SER A 18 -7.48 17.19 5.56
C SER A 18 -8.01 15.84 5.05
N ASN A 19 -7.11 15.01 4.53
CA ASN A 19 -7.42 13.64 4.10
C ASN A 19 -7.64 12.69 5.30
N ALA A 20 -8.07 13.21 6.42
CA ALA A 20 -8.43 12.44 7.61
C ALA A 20 -9.85 11.86 7.49
N GLN A 21 -10.15 11.19 6.38
CA GLN A 21 -11.37 10.39 6.32
C GLN A 21 -11.13 9.12 7.13
N THR A 22 -11.57 9.12 8.37
CA THR A 22 -11.37 8.04 9.34
C THR A 22 -12.35 6.87 9.16
N ALA A 23 -13.39 7.05 8.35
CA ALA A 23 -14.38 6.00 8.04
C ALA A 23 -15.20 6.40 6.81
N PHE A 24 -15.96 5.45 6.26
CA PHE A 24 -16.97 5.77 5.26
C PHE A 24 -18.13 6.54 5.89
N SER A 25 -18.80 7.39 5.09
CA SER A 25 -20.01 8.09 5.52
C SER A 25 -21.13 7.11 5.90
N LYS A 26 -22.12 7.58 6.69
CA LYS A 26 -23.30 6.76 7.03
C LYS A 26 -24.04 6.27 5.78
N ASP A 27 -24.02 7.03 4.70
CA ASP A 27 -24.70 6.67 3.45
C ASP A 27 -24.06 5.50 2.73
N TYR A 28 -22.73 5.30 2.86
CA TYR A 28 -22.08 4.09 2.36
C TYR A 28 -22.73 2.83 2.93
N TYR A 29 -23.04 2.81 4.21
CA TYR A 29 -23.63 1.65 4.89
C TYR A 29 -25.10 1.40 4.56
N LYS A 30 -25.79 2.39 3.96
CA LYS A 30 -27.18 2.27 3.46
C LYS A 30 -27.23 1.77 2.01
N LEU A 31 -26.11 1.79 1.28
CA LEU A 31 -26.06 1.31 -0.10
C LEU A 31 -26.41 -0.18 -0.17
N ASN A 32 -27.07 -0.59 -1.25
CA ASN A 32 -27.20 -2.01 -1.55
C ASN A 32 -25.83 -2.66 -1.79
N ILE A 33 -25.75 -3.99 -1.67
CA ILE A 33 -24.49 -4.74 -1.69
C ILE A 33 -23.65 -4.45 -2.95
N SER A 34 -24.28 -4.36 -4.11
CA SER A 34 -23.57 -4.11 -5.39
C SER A 34 -22.93 -2.72 -5.41
N LYS A 35 -23.70 -1.67 -5.06
CA LYS A 35 -23.21 -0.30 -4.99
C LYS A 35 -22.14 -0.13 -3.90
N GLN A 36 -22.32 -0.81 -2.75
CA GLN A 36 -21.35 -0.79 -1.65
C GLN A 36 -20.01 -1.37 -2.08
N LYS A 37 -20.00 -2.53 -2.78
CA LYS A 37 -18.79 -3.14 -3.31
C LYS A 37 -18.09 -2.25 -4.34
N LYS A 38 -18.87 -1.69 -5.29
CA LYS A 38 -18.32 -0.78 -6.30
C LYS A 38 -17.66 0.43 -5.64
N TYR A 39 -18.36 1.10 -4.72
CA TYR A 39 -17.80 2.23 -3.97
C TYR A 39 -16.51 1.85 -3.25
N PHE A 40 -16.50 0.71 -2.55
CA PHE A 40 -15.33 0.21 -1.82
C PHE A 40 -14.12 0.03 -2.73
N PHE A 41 -14.29 -0.63 -3.87
CA PHE A 41 -13.19 -0.87 -4.80
C PHE A 41 -12.72 0.42 -5.47
N ASP A 42 -13.62 1.28 -5.92
CA ASP A 42 -13.26 2.56 -6.54
C ASP A 42 -12.52 3.48 -5.56
N PHE A 43 -12.92 3.47 -4.29
CA PHE A 43 -12.28 4.26 -3.25
C PHE A 43 -10.87 3.78 -2.92
N PHE A 44 -10.68 2.48 -2.78
CA PHE A 44 -9.38 1.93 -2.40
C PHE A 44 -8.43 1.76 -3.58
N SER A 45 -8.90 1.49 -4.79
CA SER A 45 -8.04 1.36 -5.98
C SER A 45 -7.19 2.59 -6.20
N LYS A 46 -7.79 3.79 -6.14
CA LYS A 46 -7.09 5.07 -6.30
C LYS A 46 -5.95 5.25 -5.26
N ARG A 47 -6.17 4.83 -4.02
CA ARG A 47 -5.21 4.93 -2.92
C ARG A 47 -4.07 3.92 -3.04
N ILE A 48 -4.38 2.70 -3.46
CA ILE A 48 -3.41 1.64 -3.73
C ILE A 48 -2.54 2.03 -4.93
N GLU A 49 -3.13 2.57 -6.01
CA GLU A 49 -2.39 3.07 -7.17
C GLU A 49 -1.46 4.24 -6.81
N LEU A 50 -1.92 5.16 -5.96
CA LEU A 50 -1.08 6.25 -5.46
C LEU A 50 0.17 5.71 -4.74
N GLU A 51 0.01 4.70 -3.89
CA GLU A 51 1.14 4.09 -3.19
C GLU A 51 2.05 3.31 -4.14
N ASN A 52 1.47 2.56 -5.09
CA ASN A 52 2.23 1.88 -6.13
C ASN A 52 3.06 2.85 -6.98
N LYS A 53 2.54 4.04 -7.31
CA LYS A 53 3.32 5.08 -8.01
C LYS A 53 4.52 5.56 -7.20
N LYS A 54 4.39 5.71 -5.87
CA LYS A 54 5.53 6.04 -4.99
C LYS A 54 6.57 4.92 -5.01
N ILE A 55 6.14 3.67 -4.89
CA ILE A 55 7.03 2.50 -4.94
C ILE A 55 7.76 2.43 -6.29
N LEU A 56 7.07 2.69 -7.40
CA LEU A 56 7.70 2.71 -8.73
C LEU A 56 8.72 3.84 -8.89
N LYS A 57 8.50 5.01 -8.28
CA LYS A 57 9.51 6.08 -8.24
C LYS A 57 10.76 5.68 -7.45
N GLU A 58 10.58 4.95 -6.34
CA GLU A 58 11.72 4.42 -5.58
C GLU A 58 12.44 3.32 -6.36
N ARG A 59 11.71 2.46 -7.07
CA ARG A 59 12.27 1.44 -7.95
C ARG A 59 13.07 2.06 -9.09
N ALA A 60 12.52 3.04 -9.80
CA ALA A 60 13.20 3.77 -10.87
C ALA A 60 14.50 4.44 -10.40
N PHE A 61 14.50 4.98 -9.17
CA PHE A 61 15.73 5.49 -8.57
C PHE A 61 16.78 4.40 -8.38
N ILE A 62 16.42 3.19 -7.91
CA ILE A 62 17.37 2.08 -7.79
C ILE A 62 17.89 1.66 -9.17
N GLU A 63 17.03 1.64 -10.19
CA GLU A 63 17.40 1.31 -11.56
C GLU A 63 18.32 2.35 -12.18
N SER A 64 18.12 3.66 -11.90
CA SER A 64 18.96 4.75 -12.40
C SER A 64 20.38 4.74 -11.84
N LEU A 65 20.61 4.12 -10.68
CA LEU A 65 21.97 3.97 -10.13
C LEU A 65 22.85 3.01 -10.94
N ASN A 66 22.28 2.30 -11.91
CA ASN A 66 22.97 1.42 -12.84
C ASN A 66 24.01 0.49 -12.17
N LYS A 67 23.67 -0.04 -10.99
CA LYS A 67 24.53 -0.90 -10.15
C LYS A 67 25.84 -0.24 -9.68
N ASN A 68 25.94 1.09 -9.71
CA ASN A 68 27.13 1.80 -9.23
C ASN A 68 27.38 1.47 -7.74
N ARG A 69 28.59 1.03 -7.41
CA ARG A 69 29.02 0.67 -6.05
C ARG A 69 29.95 1.70 -5.42
N ASN A 70 30.27 2.79 -6.15
CA ASN A 70 31.21 3.83 -5.76
C ASN A 70 30.50 5.18 -5.65
N LEU A 71 29.32 5.22 -4.98
CA LEU A 71 28.63 6.47 -4.72
C LEU A 71 29.39 7.25 -3.66
N ASP A 72 29.59 8.54 -3.91
CA ASP A 72 30.10 9.45 -2.87
C ASP A 72 29.14 9.45 -1.66
N SER A 73 29.69 9.21 -0.48
CA SER A 73 28.92 9.12 0.78
C SER A 73 28.20 10.44 1.14
N LYS A 74 28.64 11.57 0.61
CA LYS A 74 28.02 12.88 0.79
C LYS A 74 26.92 13.17 -0.23
N SER A 75 26.85 12.40 -1.32
CA SER A 75 25.89 12.62 -2.41
C SER A 75 24.43 12.42 -1.96
N SER A 76 23.52 13.05 -2.68
CA SER A 76 22.06 12.89 -2.48
C SER A 76 21.62 11.45 -2.78
N GLU A 77 22.25 10.83 -3.77
CA GLU A 77 22.01 9.45 -4.19
C GLU A 77 22.36 8.45 -3.09
N TYR A 78 23.55 8.60 -2.48
CA TYR A 78 23.96 7.74 -1.38
C TYR A 78 23.02 7.88 -0.16
N LYS A 79 22.71 9.12 0.22
CA LYS A 79 21.77 9.39 1.33
C LYS A 79 20.39 8.78 1.07
N LYS A 80 19.87 8.92 -0.15
CA LYS A 80 18.60 8.31 -0.54
C LYS A 80 18.67 6.78 -0.54
N LEU A 81 19.78 6.20 -0.99
CA LEU A 81 20.00 4.75 -0.94
C LEU A 81 20.00 4.22 0.49
N LEU A 82 20.63 4.93 1.45
CA LEU A 82 20.58 4.59 2.89
C LEU A 82 19.16 4.61 3.44
N VAL A 83 18.35 5.60 3.09
CA VAL A 83 16.93 5.66 3.48
C VAL A 83 16.17 4.45 2.98
N LEU A 84 16.35 4.08 1.70
CA LEU A 84 15.69 2.91 1.11
C LEU A 84 16.22 1.61 1.69
N GLN A 85 17.52 1.52 2.00
CA GLN A 85 18.12 0.38 2.70
C GLN A 85 17.39 0.09 4.03
N LYS A 86 17.24 1.11 4.85
CA LYS A 86 16.53 1.02 6.14
C LYS A 86 15.05 0.70 5.94
N LYS A 87 14.38 1.43 5.02
CA LYS A 87 12.95 1.26 4.73
C LYS A 87 12.62 -0.17 4.33
N TYR A 88 13.39 -0.74 3.41
CA TYR A 88 13.15 -2.07 2.84
C TYR A 88 13.97 -3.18 3.52
N LYS A 89 14.69 -2.89 4.62
CA LYS A 89 15.53 -3.86 5.36
C LYS A 89 16.56 -4.58 4.46
N ILE A 90 17.23 -3.86 3.58
CA ILE A 90 18.26 -4.42 2.70
C ILE A 90 19.53 -4.69 3.53
N LYS A 91 20.11 -5.89 3.40
CA LYS A 91 21.25 -6.29 4.24
C LYS A 91 22.54 -5.52 3.91
N LYS A 92 22.89 -5.39 2.64
CA LYS A 92 24.11 -4.68 2.17
C LYS A 92 23.69 -3.53 1.27
N ILE A 93 24.23 -2.33 1.46
CA ILE A 93 23.81 -1.11 0.79
C ILE A 93 23.81 -1.23 -0.74
N TYR A 94 24.76 -1.92 -1.32
CA TYR A 94 24.88 -2.13 -2.78
C TYR A 94 24.28 -3.45 -3.26
N ASN A 95 23.37 -4.07 -2.49
CA ASN A 95 22.68 -5.28 -2.94
C ASN A 95 21.46 -4.91 -3.82
N TYR A 96 21.74 -4.39 -5.02
CA TYR A 96 20.73 -3.99 -6.01
C TYR A 96 19.70 -5.09 -6.34
N PRO A 97 20.08 -6.38 -6.48
CA PRO A 97 19.11 -7.46 -6.69
C PRO A 97 18.08 -7.56 -5.58
N GLN A 98 18.46 -7.33 -4.31
CA GLN A 98 17.54 -7.36 -3.16
C GLN A 98 16.61 -6.13 -3.13
N TYR A 99 17.11 -4.96 -3.55
CA TYR A 99 16.23 -3.78 -3.73
C TYR A 99 15.16 -4.07 -4.79
N LEU A 100 15.55 -4.57 -5.97
CA LEU A 100 14.63 -4.83 -7.08
C LEU A 100 13.66 -5.98 -6.81
N GLU A 101 14.00 -6.93 -5.93
CA GLU A 101 13.06 -7.93 -5.41
C GLU A 101 12.01 -7.29 -4.50
N ARG A 102 12.45 -6.38 -3.60
CA ARG A 102 11.59 -5.80 -2.55
C ARG A 102 10.80 -4.59 -3.02
N ILE A 103 11.40 -3.70 -3.80
CA ILE A 103 10.76 -2.46 -4.26
C ILE A 103 10.02 -2.72 -5.57
N ASP A 104 8.77 -3.18 -5.44
CA ASP A 104 7.90 -3.40 -6.59
C ASP A 104 6.42 -3.29 -6.18
N ILE A 105 5.54 -3.12 -7.17
CA ILE A 105 4.12 -2.92 -6.98
C ILE A 105 3.46 -4.08 -6.23
N ILE A 106 2.41 -3.77 -5.48
CA ILE A 106 1.45 -4.75 -4.98
C ILE A 106 0.26 -4.74 -5.94
N PRO A 107 -0.16 -5.90 -6.50
CA PRO A 107 -1.32 -5.93 -7.39
C PRO A 107 -2.53 -5.28 -6.74
N THR A 108 -3.18 -4.38 -7.45
CA THR A 108 -4.36 -3.66 -6.95
C THR A 108 -5.46 -4.66 -6.60
N SER A 109 -5.66 -5.69 -7.41
CA SER A 109 -6.66 -6.74 -7.18
C SER A 109 -6.43 -7.51 -5.89
N LEU A 110 -5.17 -7.85 -5.55
CA LEU A 110 -4.82 -8.52 -4.29
C LEU A 110 -5.08 -7.61 -3.09
N ALA A 111 -4.59 -6.38 -3.15
CA ALA A 111 -4.76 -5.41 -2.07
C ALA A 111 -6.25 -5.09 -1.82
N LEU A 112 -7.07 -4.98 -2.86
CA LEU A 112 -8.52 -4.79 -2.76
C LEU A 112 -9.22 -5.98 -2.11
N ALA A 113 -8.86 -7.21 -2.50
CA ALA A 113 -9.44 -8.43 -1.92
C ALA A 113 -9.08 -8.57 -0.43
N GLN A 114 -7.82 -8.30 -0.07
CA GLN A 114 -7.37 -8.30 1.34
C GLN A 114 -8.04 -7.17 2.13
N ALA A 115 -8.12 -5.96 1.58
CA ALA A 115 -8.83 -4.86 2.24
C ALA A 115 -10.30 -5.20 2.53
N ALA A 116 -11.00 -5.82 1.58
CA ALA A 116 -12.39 -6.23 1.75
C ALA A 116 -12.54 -7.30 2.85
N THR A 117 -11.65 -8.31 2.85
CA THR A 117 -11.67 -9.40 3.82
C THR A 117 -11.35 -8.91 5.23
N GLU A 118 -10.24 -8.19 5.40
CA GLU A 118 -9.73 -7.77 6.71
C GLU A 118 -10.58 -6.66 7.36
N SER A 119 -11.11 -5.73 6.57
CA SER A 119 -11.95 -4.67 7.09
C SER A 119 -13.42 -5.03 7.20
N GLY A 120 -13.84 -6.24 6.74
CA GLY A 120 -15.24 -6.59 6.61
C GLY A 120 -16.00 -5.57 5.74
N TRP A 121 -15.43 -5.21 4.58
CA TRP A 121 -15.98 -4.18 3.69
C TRP A 121 -16.13 -2.81 4.37
N GLY A 122 -15.16 -2.43 5.20
CA GLY A 122 -15.18 -1.19 5.96
C GLY A 122 -16.13 -1.18 7.16
N LYS A 123 -16.67 -2.34 7.56
CA LYS A 123 -17.62 -2.45 8.69
C LYS A 123 -16.93 -2.72 10.02
N SER A 124 -15.69 -3.21 10.01
CA SER A 124 -14.97 -3.56 11.24
C SER A 124 -14.72 -2.33 12.11
N ARG A 125 -14.71 -2.54 13.43
CA ARG A 125 -14.37 -1.51 14.40
C ARG A 125 -12.98 -0.92 14.15
N PHE A 126 -12.02 -1.77 13.82
CA PHE A 126 -10.64 -1.34 13.60
C PHE A 126 -10.48 -0.45 12.38
N PHE A 127 -11.29 -0.68 11.33
CA PHE A 127 -11.37 0.23 10.20
C PHE A 127 -11.94 1.59 10.62
N LYS A 128 -13.04 1.60 11.39
CA LYS A 128 -13.76 2.82 11.75
C LYS A 128 -13.01 3.69 12.77
N GLU A 129 -12.41 3.08 13.78
CA GLU A 129 -11.83 3.78 14.93
C GLU A 129 -10.30 3.92 14.87
N ALA A 130 -9.61 3.09 14.08
CA ALA A 130 -8.16 3.04 14.03
C ALA A 130 -7.56 3.24 12.63
N ASN A 131 -8.36 3.53 11.59
CA ASN A 131 -7.93 3.55 10.20
C ASN A 131 -7.16 2.28 9.78
N ASN A 132 -7.39 1.16 10.49
CA ASN A 132 -6.66 -0.08 10.28
C ASN A 132 -7.42 -1.01 9.35
N ILE A 133 -7.03 -0.97 8.06
CA ILE A 133 -7.72 -1.73 7.00
C ILE A 133 -7.32 -3.20 7.06
N PHE A 134 -6.05 -3.49 7.35
CA PHE A 134 -5.41 -4.80 7.12
C PHE A 134 -5.07 -5.57 8.42
N GLY A 135 -5.63 -5.15 9.55
CA GLY A 135 -5.43 -5.85 10.82
C GLY A 135 -4.02 -5.74 11.40
N HIS A 136 -3.28 -4.67 11.12
CA HIS A 136 -1.92 -4.50 11.65
C HIS A 136 -1.88 -4.45 13.16
N TRP A 137 -0.91 -5.16 13.73
CA TRP A 137 -0.62 -5.17 15.16
C TRP A 137 0.53 -4.24 15.52
N THR A 138 0.57 -3.84 16.79
CA THR A 138 1.69 -3.14 17.42
C THR A 138 1.86 -3.58 18.87
N TYR A 139 3.09 -3.54 19.36
CA TYR A 139 3.38 -3.70 20.79
C TYR A 139 3.53 -2.35 21.51
N ASN A 140 3.54 -1.25 20.74
CA ASN A 140 3.57 0.09 21.31
C ASN A 140 2.15 0.53 21.71
N LYS A 141 1.91 0.62 23.02
CA LYS A 141 0.63 1.03 23.60
C LYS A 141 0.19 2.44 23.18
N LYS A 142 1.14 3.35 22.93
CA LYS A 142 0.85 4.76 22.56
C LYS A 142 0.14 4.90 21.21
N ILE A 143 0.35 3.95 20.30
CA ILE A 143 -0.23 3.93 18.95
C ILE A 143 -1.11 2.69 18.73
N GLY A 144 -1.63 2.13 19.80
CA GLY A 144 -2.37 0.87 19.77
C GLY A 144 -3.71 0.93 20.48
N MET A 145 -4.73 0.36 19.84
CA MET A 145 -6.05 0.14 20.42
C MET A 145 -6.16 -1.28 20.96
N LYS A 146 -6.64 -1.43 22.19
CA LYS A 146 -6.86 -2.75 22.80
C LYS A 146 -7.99 -3.48 22.09
N PRO A 147 -7.78 -4.74 21.62
CA PRO A 147 -8.89 -5.58 21.16
C PRO A 147 -9.89 -5.85 22.29
N LEU A 148 -11.20 -5.84 22.01
CA LEU A 148 -12.24 -6.06 23.02
C LEU A 148 -12.13 -7.43 23.68
N ARG A 149 -11.85 -8.47 22.89
CA ARG A 149 -11.73 -9.87 23.33
C ARG A 149 -10.28 -10.33 23.29
N ARG A 150 -9.35 -9.52 23.85
CA ARG A 150 -7.96 -9.93 23.93
C ARG A 150 -7.77 -10.95 25.05
N ALA A 151 -7.28 -12.15 24.72
CA ALA A 151 -6.88 -13.14 25.72
C ALA A 151 -5.81 -12.57 26.67
N ALA A 152 -5.82 -12.98 27.93
CA ALA A 152 -4.97 -12.40 28.99
C ALA A 152 -3.46 -12.52 28.68
N ASP A 153 -3.05 -13.59 28.00
CA ASP A 153 -1.67 -13.88 27.58
C ASP A 153 -1.19 -13.01 26.39
N LYS A 154 -2.10 -12.39 25.63
CA LYS A 154 -1.76 -11.58 24.44
C LYS A 154 -1.40 -10.16 24.83
N LYS A 155 -0.23 -9.70 24.39
CA LYS A 155 0.30 -8.34 24.68
C LYS A 155 0.16 -7.36 23.50
N HIS A 156 -0.28 -7.82 22.32
CA HIS A 156 -0.41 -6.98 21.13
C HIS A 156 -1.63 -6.07 21.19
N PHE A 157 -1.53 -4.97 20.50
CA PHE A 157 -2.60 -4.00 20.22
C PHE A 157 -2.87 -3.93 18.72
N ILE A 158 -4.04 -3.47 18.34
CA ILE A 158 -4.34 -3.10 16.96
C ILE A 158 -3.75 -1.71 16.71
N ARG A 159 -2.90 -1.59 15.69
CA ARG A 159 -2.23 -0.33 15.37
C ARG A 159 -3.24 0.73 14.92
N ILE A 160 -3.15 1.92 15.50
CA ILE A 160 -3.88 3.11 15.06
C ILE A 160 -3.06 3.82 13.99
N PHE A 161 -3.69 4.20 12.89
CA PHE A 161 -3.08 4.98 11.82
C PHE A 161 -3.67 6.38 11.75
N SER A 162 -2.87 7.35 11.32
CA SER A 162 -3.31 8.74 11.13
C SER A 162 -4.32 8.85 9.98
N SER A 163 -4.20 7.99 8.97
CA SER A 163 -5.09 7.94 7.82
C SER A 163 -5.22 6.53 7.24
N LEU A 164 -6.26 6.32 6.41
CA LEU A 164 -6.37 5.09 5.61
C LEU A 164 -5.19 4.91 4.65
N GLN A 165 -4.62 6.01 4.14
CA GLN A 165 -3.44 5.97 3.27
C GLN A 165 -2.22 5.42 4.01
N ASP A 166 -2.02 5.79 5.29
CA ASP A 166 -0.90 5.26 6.10
C ASP A 166 -1.06 3.77 6.37
N SER A 167 -2.29 3.29 6.55
CA SER A 167 -2.56 1.86 6.66
C SER A 167 -2.21 1.10 5.39
N ILE A 168 -2.56 1.66 4.21
CA ILE A 168 -2.19 1.08 2.90
C ILE A 168 -0.67 1.07 2.73
N SER A 169 0.01 2.18 3.00
CA SER A 169 1.47 2.28 2.92
C SER A 169 2.17 1.25 3.81
N ALA A 170 1.70 1.09 5.04
CA ALA A 170 2.25 0.10 5.98
C ALA A 170 2.02 -1.34 5.50
N TYR A 171 0.84 -1.65 4.96
CA TYR A 171 0.52 -2.94 4.38
C TYR A 171 1.42 -3.27 3.19
N MET A 172 1.52 -2.37 2.22
CA MET A 172 2.32 -2.60 1.01
C MET A 172 3.81 -2.73 1.35
N LEU A 173 4.30 -1.92 2.29
CA LEU A 173 5.66 -2.03 2.80
C LEU A 173 5.89 -3.36 3.53
N ASN A 174 4.91 -3.86 4.28
CA ASN A 174 5.00 -5.15 4.96
C ASN A 174 5.20 -6.31 3.98
N LEU A 175 4.41 -6.38 2.91
CA LEU A 175 4.57 -7.39 1.84
C LEU A 175 5.94 -7.26 1.15
N ASN A 176 6.41 -6.03 0.97
CA ASN A 176 7.64 -5.73 0.28
C ASN A 176 8.92 -6.02 1.09
N ARG A 177 8.87 -6.10 2.45
CA ARG A 177 10.09 -6.23 3.25
C ARG A 177 10.14 -7.41 4.22
N THR A 178 8.97 -7.94 4.63
CA THR A 178 8.92 -8.97 5.68
C THR A 178 9.25 -10.36 5.13
N GLY A 179 10.01 -11.15 5.88
CA GLY A 179 10.46 -12.48 5.47
C GLY A 179 9.33 -13.45 5.15
N ALA A 180 8.20 -13.35 5.88
CA ALA A 180 7.02 -14.18 5.64
C ALA A 180 6.49 -14.12 4.20
N TYR A 181 6.73 -12.99 3.48
CA TYR A 181 6.24 -12.77 2.12
C TYR A 181 7.35 -12.90 1.05
N TYR A 182 8.40 -13.68 1.33
CA TYR A 182 9.48 -13.92 0.38
C TYR A 182 8.98 -14.60 -0.90
N GLU A 183 8.18 -15.65 -0.78
CA GLU A 183 7.53 -16.37 -1.89
C GLU A 183 6.74 -15.42 -2.81
N PHE A 184 5.97 -14.52 -2.20
CA PHE A 184 5.24 -13.48 -2.94
C PHE A 184 6.17 -12.63 -3.79
N ARG A 185 7.28 -12.16 -3.22
CA ARG A 185 8.24 -11.33 -3.94
C ARG A 185 8.98 -12.08 -5.04
N LEU A 186 9.34 -13.33 -4.81
CA LEU A 186 9.95 -14.17 -5.84
C LEU A 186 9.00 -14.37 -7.02
N LYS A 187 7.75 -14.76 -6.76
CA LYS A 187 6.77 -14.98 -7.82
C LYS A 187 6.48 -13.70 -8.61
N ARG A 188 6.39 -12.57 -7.91
CA ARG A 188 6.25 -11.25 -8.56
C ARG A 188 7.45 -10.91 -9.43
N LYS A 189 8.68 -11.17 -8.96
CA LYS A 189 9.91 -10.97 -9.73
C LYS A 189 9.95 -11.82 -11.00
N GLU A 190 9.56 -13.10 -10.92
CA GLU A 190 9.43 -13.98 -12.09
C GLU A 190 8.46 -13.41 -13.13
N MET A 191 7.28 -12.94 -12.68
CA MET A 191 6.29 -12.33 -13.58
C MET A 191 6.86 -11.09 -14.27
N ARG A 192 7.57 -10.22 -13.54
CA ARG A 192 8.22 -9.04 -14.11
C ARG A 192 9.30 -9.39 -15.12
N GLN A 193 10.16 -10.35 -14.82
CA GLN A 193 11.23 -10.80 -15.72
C GLN A 193 10.68 -11.42 -17.00
N ALA A 194 9.54 -12.08 -16.90
CA ALA A 194 8.84 -12.65 -18.05
C ALA A 194 7.91 -11.65 -18.78
N ASN A 195 7.96 -10.36 -18.44
CA ASN A 195 7.08 -9.32 -18.97
C ASN A 195 5.57 -9.65 -18.86
N LYS A 196 5.19 -10.50 -17.89
CA LYS A 196 3.81 -10.87 -17.62
C LYS A 196 3.12 -9.83 -16.74
N LEU A 197 1.80 -9.72 -16.89
CA LEU A 197 0.96 -8.90 -16.00
C LEU A 197 1.14 -9.34 -14.53
N ILE A 198 1.59 -8.44 -13.67
CA ILE A 198 1.65 -8.67 -12.23
C ILE A 198 0.22 -8.57 -11.71
N ASN A 199 -0.42 -9.69 -11.44
CA ASN A 199 -1.82 -9.76 -11.04
C ASN A 199 -2.04 -10.52 -9.72
N GLY A 200 -3.06 -10.08 -8.98
CA GLY A 200 -3.35 -10.64 -7.67
C GLY A 200 -3.98 -12.02 -7.69
N MET A 201 -4.59 -12.46 -8.78
CA MET A 201 -5.13 -13.82 -8.88
C MET A 201 -4.02 -14.87 -8.76
N ILE A 202 -2.90 -14.64 -9.45
CA ILE A 202 -1.72 -15.53 -9.36
C ILE A 202 -1.03 -15.36 -8.01
N LEU A 203 -0.76 -14.11 -7.60
CA LEU A 203 0.01 -13.83 -6.39
C LEU A 203 -0.74 -14.13 -5.09
N SER A 204 -2.08 -14.22 -5.10
CA SER A 204 -2.85 -14.68 -3.93
C SER A 204 -2.47 -16.08 -3.45
N SER A 205 -1.96 -16.94 -4.33
CA SER A 205 -1.52 -18.29 -3.98
C SER A 205 -0.35 -18.34 -3.00
N THR A 206 0.40 -17.23 -2.87
CA THR A 206 1.55 -17.11 -1.95
C THR A 206 1.17 -16.53 -0.58
N MET A 207 -0.12 -16.28 -0.31
CA MET A 207 -0.60 -15.61 0.90
C MET A 207 -0.94 -16.55 2.06
N THR A 208 -0.47 -17.78 2.05
CA THR A 208 -0.73 -18.79 3.11
C THR A 208 -0.33 -18.30 4.51
N LYS A 209 0.75 -17.52 4.61
CA LYS A 209 1.28 -16.97 5.87
C LYS A 209 0.63 -15.65 6.31
N TYR A 210 -0.34 -15.14 5.54
CA TYR A 210 -1.01 -13.87 5.87
C TYR A 210 -2.09 -14.06 6.93
N SER A 211 -2.78 -15.19 6.89
CA SER A 211 -3.87 -15.50 7.83
C SER A 211 -3.69 -16.90 8.43
N GLY A 212 -4.14 -17.07 9.67
CA GLY A 212 -4.11 -18.36 10.39
C GLY A 212 -4.93 -19.48 9.74
N ILE A 213 -5.87 -19.14 8.82
CA ILE A 213 -6.67 -20.13 8.07
C ILE A 213 -6.00 -20.62 6.78
N GLY A 214 -4.76 -20.19 6.50
CA GLY A 214 -3.89 -20.72 5.46
C GLY A 214 -4.54 -20.81 4.07
N HIS A 215 -4.74 -22.02 3.56
CA HIS A 215 -5.30 -22.26 2.21
C HIS A 215 -6.73 -21.76 2.02
N ASP A 216 -7.55 -21.74 3.04
CA ASP A 216 -8.92 -21.22 2.94
C ASP A 216 -8.92 -19.71 2.73
N TYR A 217 -7.94 -19.01 3.29
CA TYR A 217 -7.73 -17.61 2.99
C TYR A 217 -7.48 -17.36 1.50
N ILE A 218 -6.66 -18.20 0.86
CA ILE A 218 -6.39 -18.10 -0.58
C ILE A 218 -7.69 -18.31 -1.39
N LYS A 219 -8.54 -19.28 -1.01
CA LYS A 219 -9.84 -19.51 -1.67
C LYS A 219 -10.74 -18.29 -1.57
N ILE A 220 -10.79 -17.64 -0.40
CA ILE A 220 -11.55 -16.41 -0.17
C ILE A 220 -11.03 -15.28 -1.08
N LEU A 221 -9.72 -15.03 -1.09
CA LEU A 221 -9.13 -13.97 -1.93
C LEU A 221 -9.42 -14.20 -3.41
N LYS A 222 -9.18 -15.43 -3.92
CA LYS A 222 -9.45 -15.79 -5.32
C LYS A 222 -10.92 -15.63 -5.68
N SER A 223 -11.83 -16.00 -4.77
CA SER A 223 -13.27 -15.83 -4.96
C SER A 223 -13.66 -14.35 -5.10
N ILE A 224 -13.14 -13.48 -4.21
CA ILE A 224 -13.40 -12.03 -4.26
C ILE A 224 -12.84 -11.44 -5.56
N ILE A 225 -11.60 -11.76 -5.90
CA ILE A 225 -10.94 -11.27 -7.13
C ILE A 225 -11.73 -11.67 -8.37
N ARG A 226 -12.13 -12.94 -8.47
CA ARG A 226 -12.86 -13.48 -9.63
C ARG A 226 -14.26 -12.89 -9.75
N LYS A 227 -15.07 -12.98 -8.67
CA LYS A 227 -16.48 -12.53 -8.67
C LYS A 227 -16.64 -11.05 -8.96
N ASN A 228 -15.64 -10.23 -8.61
CA ASN A 228 -15.68 -8.77 -8.82
C ASN A 228 -14.76 -8.29 -9.95
N LYS A 229 -14.20 -9.21 -10.76
CA LYS A 229 -13.33 -8.91 -11.91
C LYS A 229 -12.15 -7.97 -11.56
N LEU A 230 -11.58 -8.12 -10.34
CA LEU A 230 -10.61 -7.17 -9.81
C LEU A 230 -9.29 -7.14 -10.59
N VAL A 231 -8.95 -8.18 -11.37
CA VAL A 231 -7.77 -8.19 -12.26
C VAL A 231 -7.79 -7.03 -13.25
N ASN A 232 -8.96 -6.51 -13.60
CA ASN A 232 -9.08 -5.35 -14.47
C ASN A 232 -8.40 -4.10 -13.89
N TYR A 233 -8.36 -3.95 -12.56
CA TYR A 233 -7.60 -2.86 -11.92
C TYR A 233 -6.09 -3.05 -12.09
N ASP A 234 -5.58 -4.29 -12.09
CA ASP A 234 -4.16 -4.56 -12.35
C ASP A 234 -3.78 -4.21 -13.78
N ILE A 235 -4.63 -4.60 -14.76
CA ILE A 235 -4.46 -4.29 -16.19
C ILE A 235 -4.45 -2.77 -16.37
N SER A 236 -5.52 -2.11 -15.94
CA SER A 236 -5.68 -0.66 -16.11
C SER A 236 -4.50 0.13 -15.52
N PHE A 237 -4.06 -0.21 -14.31
CA PHE A 237 -2.93 0.46 -13.68
C PHE A 237 -1.62 0.26 -14.44
N GLN A 238 -1.30 -0.99 -14.82
CA GLN A 238 -0.03 -1.30 -15.48
C GLN A 238 0.03 -0.74 -16.90
N ASP A 239 -1.09 -0.73 -17.63
CA ASP A 239 -1.17 -0.08 -18.96
C ASP A 239 -1.01 1.45 -18.86
N LYS A 240 -1.60 2.07 -17.82
CA LYS A 240 -1.39 3.49 -17.55
C LYS A 240 0.07 3.81 -17.29
N ILE A 241 0.75 3.00 -16.48
CA ILE A 241 2.19 3.20 -16.19
C ILE A 241 3.03 3.02 -17.44
N LYS A 242 2.77 2.01 -18.28
CA LYS A 242 3.48 1.82 -19.56
C LYS A 242 3.33 3.03 -20.48
N LYS A 243 2.11 3.57 -20.60
CA LYS A 243 1.84 4.79 -21.38
C LYS A 243 2.55 6.02 -20.83
N GLU A 244 2.62 6.18 -19.51
CA GLU A 244 3.34 7.27 -18.86
C GLU A 244 4.87 7.17 -19.07
N GLN A 245 5.42 5.96 -19.17
CA GLN A 245 6.85 5.70 -19.43
C GLN A 245 7.24 5.81 -20.90
N GLY A 246 6.35 5.41 -21.82
CA GLY A 246 6.60 5.51 -23.27
C GLY A 246 6.45 6.92 -23.86
N LYS A 247 6.01 7.90 -23.03
CA LYS A 247 5.92 9.32 -23.41
C LYS A 247 7.15 10.15 -23.00
N LYS A 248 8.15 9.52 -22.38
CA LYS A 248 9.43 10.12 -21.99
C LYS A 248 10.54 9.69 -22.95
#